data_f804fc03602cb1b87dcd67833330f5b0
#
_entry.id   f804fc03602cb1b87dcd67833330f5b0
#
_cell.length_a   1.000
_cell.length_b   1.000
_cell.length_c   1.000
_cell.angle_alpha   90.00
_cell.angle_beta   90.00
_cell.angle_gamma   90.00
#
_symmetry.space_group_name_H-M   'P 1'
#
loop_
_entity.id
_entity.type
_entity.pdbx_description
1 polymer ?
#
loop_
_entity_poly.entity_id
_entity_poly.type
_entity_poly.pdbx_seq_one_letter_code
_entity_poly.pdbx_strand_id
1 'polypeptide(L)'
;MIYSYSAISSFENCPFKFKLAYIDKIQPLRKSIEAFLGTRIHEALEKLYRDKLYEKVCSLKELLKFYNERWKKEMCSSIFVTKEYDIENYRKMGERYLIDYYNTYKPFDEGKIIALEKRVFFPLNEKYWIAGIIDRIVEVDGVYEVHDYKTSLYFPTKKDVEKDCQLALYALALDYLYGIKDIELVWHFLAFNKEIRIKKPSYEDAREEIIRRIEVIEEARKNGDFPPRESSLCPYCSYRPICPLFKHEYKLEEIEAEEISEEEGFNLVNKYWEICRKIGELEEERERIKQKLVEYARKNDLQYVYGSDKVANVKIYRNIRFKERSMIESILRKEGIYEKYSRLDMIKLSEDFKNNLLPKHIQEKLKEFAEETENIRIYLKNLEREE
;
A
#
# COMPACT_ATOMS: atom_id res chain seq x y z
N MET A 1 -15.57 6.93 -27.16
CA MET A 1 -14.48 7.32 -26.25
C MET A 1 -14.03 6.11 -25.45
N ILE A 2 -12.77 6.06 -24.98
CA ILE A 2 -12.20 4.91 -24.28
C ILE A 2 -11.97 5.29 -22.83
N TYR A 3 -12.43 4.44 -21.92
CA TYR A 3 -12.28 4.57 -20.48
C TYR A 3 -11.63 3.31 -19.88
N SER A 4 -11.07 3.43 -18.68
CA SER A 4 -10.72 2.31 -17.83
C SER A 4 -11.40 2.49 -16.48
N TYR A 5 -11.59 1.40 -15.72
CA TYR A 5 -12.13 1.50 -14.37
C TYR A 5 -11.27 2.42 -13.49
N SER A 6 -9.95 2.34 -13.60
CA SER A 6 -9.03 3.21 -12.85
C SER A 6 -9.17 4.69 -13.21
N ALA A 7 -9.50 5.02 -14.46
CA ALA A 7 -9.77 6.40 -14.87
C ALA A 7 -11.08 6.92 -14.24
N ILE A 8 -12.14 6.12 -14.26
CA ILE A 8 -13.44 6.45 -13.66
C ILE A 8 -13.28 6.64 -12.15
N SER A 9 -12.65 5.70 -11.46
CA SER A 9 -12.37 5.79 -10.02
C SER A 9 -11.47 6.98 -9.68
N SER A 10 -10.50 7.32 -10.53
CA SER A 10 -9.67 8.51 -10.35
C SER A 10 -10.49 9.80 -10.36
N PHE A 11 -11.47 9.92 -11.26
CA PHE A 11 -12.37 11.07 -11.32
C PHE A 11 -13.25 11.16 -10.08
N GLU A 12 -13.84 10.05 -9.66
CA GLU A 12 -14.68 9.98 -8.47
C GLU A 12 -13.93 10.39 -7.19
N ASN A 13 -12.68 9.98 -7.09
CA ASN A 13 -11.83 10.38 -5.96
C ASN A 13 -11.41 11.84 -6.04
N CYS A 14 -11.01 12.33 -7.21
CA CYS A 14 -10.60 13.72 -7.42
C CYS A 14 -10.63 14.09 -8.92
N PRO A 15 -11.60 14.89 -9.37
CA PRO A 15 -11.67 15.34 -10.76
C PRO A 15 -10.38 16.01 -11.26
N PHE A 16 -9.73 16.81 -10.42
CA PHE A 16 -8.46 17.46 -10.77
C PHE A 16 -7.33 16.46 -11.04
N LYS A 17 -7.20 15.41 -10.21
CA LYS A 17 -6.25 14.31 -10.44
C LYS A 17 -6.54 13.60 -11.76
N PHE A 18 -7.80 13.32 -12.05
CA PHE A 18 -8.22 12.74 -13.32
C PHE A 18 -7.83 13.61 -14.50
N LYS A 19 -8.08 14.93 -14.41
CA LYS A 19 -7.69 15.88 -15.45
C LYS A 19 -6.21 15.80 -15.74
N LEU A 20 -5.36 15.91 -14.73
CA LEU A 20 -3.90 15.84 -14.87
C LEU A 20 -3.45 14.52 -15.52
N ALA A 21 -3.98 13.37 -15.04
CA ALA A 21 -3.53 12.06 -15.48
C ALA A 21 -4.04 11.67 -16.87
N TYR A 22 -5.32 11.94 -17.18
CA TYR A 22 -6.01 11.36 -18.33
C TYR A 22 -6.35 12.36 -19.43
N ILE A 23 -6.50 13.64 -19.12
CA ILE A 23 -6.75 14.70 -20.11
C ILE A 23 -5.44 15.37 -20.48
N ASP A 24 -4.75 15.96 -19.52
CA ASP A 24 -3.50 16.71 -19.73
C ASP A 24 -2.30 15.78 -19.91
N LYS A 25 -2.44 14.50 -19.51
CA LYS A 25 -1.42 13.43 -19.62
C LYS A 25 -0.09 13.81 -18.96
N ILE A 26 -0.16 14.57 -17.88
CA ILE A 26 1.01 14.95 -17.09
C ILE A 26 1.52 13.71 -16.37
N GLN A 27 2.79 13.33 -16.61
CA GLN A 27 3.40 12.23 -15.87
C GLN A 27 3.67 12.65 -14.43
N PRO A 28 3.30 11.83 -13.44
CA PRO A 28 3.57 12.16 -12.05
C PRO A 28 5.08 12.12 -11.78
N LEU A 29 5.59 13.16 -11.12
CA LEU A 29 7.01 13.26 -10.74
C LEU A 29 7.39 12.25 -9.64
N ARG A 30 6.40 11.72 -8.93
CA ARG A 30 6.60 10.81 -7.80
C ARG A 30 5.51 9.75 -7.73
N LYS A 31 5.82 8.61 -7.11
CA LYS A 31 4.90 7.49 -6.88
C LYS A 31 4.89 7.11 -5.40
N SER A 32 3.72 6.90 -4.81
CA SER A 32 3.67 6.44 -3.41
C SER A 32 4.21 5.02 -3.26
N ILE A 33 4.79 4.74 -2.10
CA ILE A 33 5.34 3.42 -1.79
C ILE A 33 4.26 2.33 -1.81
N GLU A 34 3.01 2.67 -1.46
CA GLU A 34 1.87 1.74 -1.52
C GLU A 34 1.58 1.32 -2.96
N ALA A 35 1.57 2.27 -3.89
CA ALA A 35 1.36 1.97 -5.31
C ALA A 35 2.57 1.22 -5.91
N PHE A 36 3.79 1.50 -5.43
CA PHE A 36 4.98 0.76 -5.81
C PHE A 36 4.92 -0.68 -5.30
N LEU A 37 4.59 -0.89 -4.03
CA LEU A 37 4.38 -2.20 -3.41
C LEU A 37 3.35 -3.02 -4.21
N GLY A 38 2.18 -2.44 -4.50
CA GLY A 38 1.13 -3.11 -5.26
C GLY A 38 1.66 -3.63 -6.60
N THR A 39 2.36 -2.79 -7.36
CA THR A 39 2.95 -3.19 -8.65
C THR A 39 3.94 -4.36 -8.50
N ARG A 40 4.81 -4.34 -7.49
CA ARG A 40 5.79 -5.44 -7.26
C ARG A 40 5.12 -6.75 -6.86
N ILE A 41 4.02 -6.69 -6.12
CA ILE A 41 3.23 -7.87 -5.74
C ILE A 41 2.54 -8.49 -6.97
N HIS A 42 1.88 -7.68 -7.81
CA HIS A 42 1.25 -8.18 -9.04
C HIS A 42 2.27 -8.87 -9.94
N GLU A 43 3.45 -8.27 -10.17
CA GLU A 43 4.54 -8.90 -10.94
C GLU A 43 5.00 -10.25 -10.35
N ALA A 44 5.07 -10.35 -9.02
CA ALA A 44 5.47 -11.60 -8.36
C ALA A 44 4.41 -12.69 -8.51
N LEU A 45 3.13 -12.34 -8.35
CA LEU A 45 2.01 -13.28 -8.51
C LEU A 45 1.84 -13.68 -9.98
N GLU A 46 1.98 -12.75 -10.91
CA GLU A 46 2.02 -13.05 -12.34
C GLU A 46 3.12 -14.07 -12.67
N LYS A 47 4.34 -13.85 -12.16
CA LYS A 47 5.45 -14.80 -12.32
C LYS A 47 5.11 -16.18 -11.77
N LEU A 48 4.55 -16.26 -10.56
CA LEU A 48 4.16 -17.50 -9.91
C LEU A 48 3.24 -18.33 -10.81
N TYR A 49 2.15 -17.73 -11.29
CA TYR A 49 1.18 -18.41 -12.14
C TYR A 49 1.66 -18.62 -13.57
N ARG A 50 2.55 -17.79 -14.08
CA ARG A 50 3.22 -18.00 -15.38
C ARG A 50 4.14 -19.22 -15.31
N ASP A 51 4.92 -19.38 -14.24
CA ASP A 51 5.73 -20.59 -14.05
C ASP A 51 4.83 -21.83 -14.00
N LYS A 52 3.71 -21.78 -13.26
CA LYS A 52 2.72 -22.88 -13.21
C LYS A 52 2.12 -23.21 -14.58
N LEU A 53 1.81 -22.19 -15.40
CA LEU A 53 1.29 -22.37 -16.78
C LEU A 53 2.27 -23.17 -17.66
N TYR A 54 3.58 -23.01 -17.41
CA TYR A 54 4.63 -23.78 -18.10
C TYR A 54 5.09 -25.04 -17.32
N GLU A 55 4.23 -25.54 -16.42
CA GLU A 55 4.49 -26.75 -15.60
C GLU A 55 5.74 -26.64 -14.72
N LYS A 56 6.23 -25.43 -14.50
CA LYS A 56 7.36 -25.16 -13.63
C LYS A 56 6.88 -24.90 -12.19
N VAL A 57 7.44 -25.64 -11.25
CA VAL A 57 7.17 -25.43 -9.81
C VAL A 57 8.00 -24.24 -9.31
N CYS A 58 7.37 -23.09 -9.12
CA CYS A 58 8.01 -21.97 -8.46
C CYS A 58 8.05 -22.19 -6.95
N SER A 59 9.24 -22.32 -6.39
CA SER A 59 9.40 -22.41 -4.94
C SER A 59 9.18 -21.04 -4.27
N LEU A 60 8.78 -21.04 -3.00
CA LEU A 60 8.64 -19.80 -2.21
C LEU A 60 9.93 -18.97 -2.23
N LYS A 61 11.09 -19.65 -2.14
CA LYS A 61 12.40 -18.99 -2.19
C LYS A 61 12.64 -18.26 -3.51
N GLU A 62 12.27 -18.89 -4.64
CA GLU A 62 12.39 -18.28 -5.97
C GLU A 62 11.43 -17.10 -6.14
N LEU A 63 10.19 -17.20 -5.62
CA LEU A 63 9.21 -16.13 -5.64
C LEU A 63 9.70 -14.91 -4.87
N LEU A 64 10.18 -15.11 -3.64
CA LEU A 64 10.71 -14.03 -2.81
C LEU A 64 11.99 -13.42 -3.37
N LYS A 65 12.86 -14.25 -3.97
CA LYS A 65 14.05 -13.76 -4.67
C LYS A 65 13.66 -12.84 -5.82
N PHE A 66 12.72 -13.26 -6.67
CA PHE A 66 12.22 -12.44 -7.79
C PHE A 66 11.63 -11.11 -7.28
N TYR A 67 10.76 -11.15 -6.26
CA TYR A 67 10.18 -9.95 -5.67
C TYR A 67 11.24 -8.97 -5.18
N ASN A 68 12.24 -9.45 -4.43
CA ASN A 68 13.31 -8.60 -3.89
C ASN A 68 14.22 -8.03 -4.97
N GLU A 69 14.52 -8.79 -6.02
CA GLU A 69 15.31 -8.32 -7.16
C GLU A 69 14.54 -7.21 -7.92
N ARG A 70 13.24 -7.40 -8.15
CA ARG A 70 12.38 -6.37 -8.77
C ARG A 70 12.24 -5.15 -7.90
N TRP A 71 12.04 -5.32 -6.58
CA TRP A 71 12.00 -4.23 -5.63
C TRP A 71 13.26 -3.38 -5.70
N LYS A 72 14.44 -4.00 -5.58
CA LYS A 72 15.74 -3.31 -5.61
C LYS A 72 16.00 -2.61 -6.94
N LYS A 73 15.68 -3.27 -8.05
CA LYS A 73 15.92 -2.73 -9.40
C LYS A 73 15.08 -1.49 -9.70
N GLU A 74 13.82 -1.50 -9.28
CA GLU A 74 12.85 -0.45 -9.65
C GLU A 74 12.72 0.65 -8.58
N MET A 75 13.39 0.47 -7.42
CA MET A 75 13.42 1.50 -6.36
C MET A 75 14.22 2.70 -6.83
N CYS A 76 13.63 3.89 -6.71
CA CYS A 76 14.27 5.14 -7.11
C CYS A 76 13.80 6.29 -6.19
N SER A 77 14.48 7.43 -6.28
CA SER A 77 14.22 8.61 -5.45
C SER A 77 12.84 9.23 -5.64
N SER A 78 12.15 8.92 -6.74
CA SER A 78 10.77 9.37 -6.96
C SER A 78 9.72 8.58 -6.16
N ILE A 79 10.10 7.50 -5.49
CA ILE A 79 9.21 6.75 -4.59
C ILE A 79 9.19 7.45 -3.24
N PHE A 80 8.00 7.93 -2.83
CA PHE A 80 7.85 8.62 -1.56
C PHE A 80 7.03 7.81 -0.55
N VAL A 81 7.34 8.02 0.72
CA VAL A 81 6.66 7.40 1.86
C VAL A 81 5.87 8.48 2.61
N THR A 82 4.62 8.21 2.93
CA THR A 82 3.72 9.16 3.60
C THR A 82 3.54 8.90 5.09
N LYS A 83 3.90 7.70 5.55
CA LYS A 83 3.77 7.27 6.95
C LYS A 83 5.14 7.17 7.62
N GLU A 84 5.15 7.05 8.93
CA GLU A 84 6.39 6.87 9.75
C GLU A 84 7.12 5.52 9.49
N TYR A 85 6.63 4.69 8.56
CA TYR A 85 7.26 3.44 8.19
C TYR A 85 8.39 3.71 7.17
N ASP A 86 9.50 3.01 7.32
CA ASP A 86 10.57 3.07 6.33
C ASP A 86 10.27 2.19 5.09
N ILE A 87 11.04 2.38 4.04
CA ILE A 87 10.92 1.63 2.78
C ILE A 87 11.09 0.12 3.02
N GLU A 88 11.95 -0.25 3.95
CA GLU A 88 12.23 -1.65 4.28
C GLU A 88 11.03 -2.33 4.96
N ASN A 89 10.25 -1.61 5.75
CA ASN A 89 9.00 -2.12 6.33
C ASN A 89 7.99 -2.47 5.23
N TYR A 90 7.85 -1.62 4.20
CA TYR A 90 6.97 -1.92 3.06
C TYR A 90 7.47 -3.12 2.25
N ARG A 91 8.78 -3.26 2.07
CA ARG A 91 9.36 -4.41 1.39
C ARG A 91 9.05 -5.71 2.14
N LYS A 92 9.26 -5.74 3.45
CA LYS A 92 8.94 -6.90 4.32
C LYS A 92 7.45 -7.19 4.37
N MET A 93 6.61 -6.16 4.33
CA MET A 93 5.17 -6.33 4.25
C MET A 93 4.76 -7.07 2.97
N GLY A 94 5.36 -6.71 1.82
CA GLY A 94 5.13 -7.43 0.58
C GLY A 94 5.65 -8.86 0.60
N GLU A 95 6.81 -9.13 1.19
CA GLU A 95 7.30 -10.50 1.40
C GLU A 95 6.28 -11.33 2.20
N ARG A 96 5.74 -10.74 3.28
CA ARG A 96 4.72 -11.41 4.11
C ARG A 96 3.47 -11.73 3.31
N TYR A 97 2.95 -10.79 2.51
CA TYR A 97 1.77 -11.02 1.67
C TYR A 97 2.00 -12.20 0.70
N LEU A 98 3.17 -12.26 0.10
CA LEU A 98 3.53 -13.36 -0.82
C LEU A 98 3.70 -14.69 -0.08
N ILE A 99 4.27 -14.69 1.13
CA ILE A 99 4.41 -15.90 1.96
C ILE A 99 3.03 -16.42 2.36
N ASP A 100 2.17 -15.55 2.88
CA ASP A 100 0.84 -15.91 3.33
C ASP A 100 0.00 -16.46 2.16
N TYR A 101 0.03 -15.78 1.01
CA TYR A 101 -0.63 -16.21 -0.22
C TYR A 101 -0.10 -17.57 -0.71
N TYR A 102 1.22 -17.72 -0.81
CA TYR A 102 1.86 -18.95 -1.28
C TYR A 102 1.47 -20.16 -0.42
N ASN A 103 1.48 -20.02 0.90
CA ASN A 103 1.15 -21.09 1.83
C ASN A 103 -0.34 -21.46 1.80
N THR A 104 -1.21 -20.52 1.47
CA THR A 104 -2.66 -20.73 1.40
C THR A 104 -3.05 -21.46 0.12
N TYR A 105 -2.45 -21.09 -1.02
CA TYR A 105 -2.91 -21.55 -2.35
C TYR A 105 -2.01 -22.65 -2.97
N LYS A 106 -0.89 -23.00 -2.35
CA LYS A 106 -0.07 -24.12 -2.82
C LYS A 106 -0.88 -25.44 -2.74
N PRO A 107 -0.88 -26.26 -3.81
CA PRO A 107 0.02 -26.32 -4.96
C PRO A 107 -0.39 -25.51 -6.21
N PHE A 108 -1.33 -24.58 -6.13
CA PHE A 108 -1.79 -23.70 -7.23
C PHE A 108 -2.49 -24.46 -8.38
N ASP A 109 -3.24 -25.48 -8.04
CA ASP A 109 -3.96 -26.35 -8.98
C ASP A 109 -5.49 -26.26 -8.85
N GLU A 110 -5.98 -25.11 -8.35
CA GLU A 110 -7.40 -24.82 -8.14
C GLU A 110 -8.22 -24.88 -9.43
N GLY A 111 -7.56 -24.83 -10.59
CA GLY A 111 -8.20 -24.88 -11.90
C GLY A 111 -7.20 -24.65 -13.04
N LYS A 112 -7.72 -24.63 -14.26
CA LYS A 112 -6.93 -24.38 -15.47
C LYS A 112 -6.72 -22.89 -15.65
N ILE A 113 -5.46 -22.43 -15.62
CA ILE A 113 -5.12 -21.03 -15.91
C ILE A 113 -5.39 -20.75 -17.38
N ILE A 114 -6.29 -19.82 -17.66
CA ILE A 114 -6.67 -19.41 -19.02
C ILE A 114 -5.82 -18.23 -19.49
N ALA A 115 -5.62 -17.23 -18.64
CA ALA A 115 -4.81 -16.07 -18.98
C ALA A 115 -4.27 -15.36 -17.72
N LEU A 116 -3.15 -14.65 -17.91
CA LEU A 116 -2.53 -13.75 -16.93
C LEU A 116 -2.35 -12.39 -17.57
N GLU A 117 -2.56 -11.29 -16.79
CA GLU A 117 -2.44 -9.91 -17.24
C GLU A 117 -3.15 -9.68 -18.59
N LYS A 118 -4.39 -10.23 -18.69
CA LYS A 118 -5.14 -10.22 -19.94
C LYS A 118 -5.68 -8.83 -20.22
N ARG A 119 -5.17 -8.22 -21.29
CA ARG A 119 -5.74 -6.97 -21.79
C ARG A 119 -7.07 -7.23 -22.48
N VAL A 120 -8.08 -6.47 -22.08
CA VAL A 120 -9.42 -6.50 -22.65
C VAL A 120 -9.79 -5.13 -23.20
N PHE A 121 -10.55 -5.16 -24.30
CA PHE A 121 -11.07 -3.96 -24.96
C PHE A 121 -12.42 -4.30 -25.56
N PHE A 122 -13.48 -3.65 -25.09
CA PHE A 122 -14.85 -3.96 -25.50
C PHE A 122 -15.76 -2.74 -25.45
N PRO A 123 -16.84 -2.69 -26.26
CA PRO A 123 -17.83 -1.63 -26.20
C PRO A 123 -18.74 -1.81 -24.97
N LEU A 124 -18.91 -0.74 -24.22
CA LEU A 124 -19.92 -0.69 -23.17
C LEU A 124 -21.30 -0.36 -23.75
N ASN A 125 -21.31 0.54 -24.76
CA ASN A 125 -22.42 0.87 -25.64
C ASN A 125 -21.86 1.44 -26.98
N GLU A 126 -22.70 2.00 -27.83
CA GLU A 126 -22.27 2.57 -29.11
C GLU A 126 -21.27 3.73 -28.96
N LYS A 127 -21.29 4.43 -27.83
CA LYS A 127 -20.50 5.65 -27.57
C LYS A 127 -19.22 5.38 -26.76
N TYR A 128 -19.26 4.46 -25.80
CA TYR A 128 -18.22 4.25 -24.82
C TYR A 128 -17.58 2.87 -24.92
N TRP A 129 -16.25 2.85 -24.81
CA TRP A 129 -15.44 1.64 -24.82
C TRP A 129 -14.66 1.54 -23.51
N ILE A 130 -14.48 0.32 -23.05
CA ILE A 130 -13.67 0.02 -21.85
C ILE A 130 -12.39 -0.69 -22.27
N ALA A 131 -11.28 -0.22 -21.72
CA ALA A 131 -9.99 -0.90 -21.73
C ALA A 131 -9.62 -1.30 -20.30
N GLY A 132 -9.10 -2.50 -20.11
CA GLY A 132 -8.68 -2.99 -18.79
C GLY A 132 -7.65 -4.10 -18.89
N ILE A 133 -7.14 -4.50 -17.74
CA ILE A 133 -6.24 -5.64 -17.59
C ILE A 133 -6.81 -6.50 -16.48
N ILE A 134 -6.97 -7.79 -16.76
CA ILE A 134 -7.43 -8.78 -15.79
C ILE A 134 -6.20 -9.51 -15.28
N ASP A 135 -5.98 -9.49 -13.96
CA ASP A 135 -4.77 -10.06 -13.37
C ASP A 135 -4.65 -11.57 -13.67
N ARG A 136 -5.74 -12.32 -13.44
CA ARG A 136 -5.77 -13.76 -13.69
C ARG A 136 -7.18 -14.25 -14.05
N ILE A 137 -7.25 -15.14 -15.03
CA ILE A 137 -8.47 -15.87 -15.41
C ILE A 137 -8.19 -17.36 -15.25
N VAL A 138 -9.06 -18.05 -14.53
CA VAL A 138 -8.98 -19.51 -14.28
C VAL A 138 -10.31 -20.15 -14.67
N GLU A 139 -10.29 -21.38 -15.14
CA GLU A 139 -11.48 -22.19 -15.35
C GLU A 139 -11.47 -23.33 -14.32
N VAL A 140 -12.57 -23.43 -13.56
CA VAL A 140 -12.78 -24.44 -12.53
C VAL A 140 -14.12 -25.12 -12.81
N ASP A 141 -14.11 -26.37 -13.21
CA ASP A 141 -15.35 -27.16 -13.49
C ASP A 141 -16.34 -26.48 -14.44
N GLY A 142 -15.83 -25.78 -15.46
CA GLY A 142 -16.63 -25.07 -16.47
C GLY A 142 -17.06 -23.65 -16.06
N VAL A 143 -16.74 -23.21 -14.84
CA VAL A 143 -16.96 -21.85 -14.37
C VAL A 143 -15.66 -21.04 -14.52
N TYR A 144 -15.74 -19.84 -15.07
CA TYR A 144 -14.58 -18.97 -15.21
C TYR A 144 -14.48 -18.04 -14.00
N GLU A 145 -13.32 -18.01 -13.37
CA GLU A 145 -13.00 -17.12 -12.27
C GLU A 145 -12.16 -15.94 -12.75
N VAL A 146 -12.60 -14.73 -12.43
CA VAL A 146 -11.85 -13.48 -12.66
C VAL A 146 -11.25 -13.03 -11.35
N HIS A 147 -9.92 -13.06 -11.25
CA HIS A 147 -9.19 -12.72 -10.05
C HIS A 147 -8.55 -11.34 -10.13
N ASP A 148 -8.58 -10.62 -9.01
CA ASP A 148 -7.93 -9.33 -8.82
C ASP A 148 -7.23 -9.29 -7.44
N TYR A 149 -6.01 -8.74 -7.39
CA TYR A 149 -5.18 -8.71 -6.20
C TYR A 149 -5.14 -7.31 -5.58
N LYS A 150 -5.58 -7.20 -4.34
CA LYS A 150 -5.61 -5.94 -3.58
C LYS A 150 -4.59 -5.95 -2.44
N THR A 151 -3.71 -4.95 -2.43
CA THR A 151 -2.70 -4.75 -1.36
C THR A 151 -3.14 -3.74 -0.31
N SER A 152 -4.37 -3.23 -0.42
CA SER A 152 -4.98 -2.26 0.49
C SER A 152 -5.01 -2.79 1.93
N LEU A 153 -4.77 -1.89 2.91
CA LEU A 153 -4.93 -2.16 4.34
C LEU A 153 -6.38 -2.01 4.81
N TYR A 154 -7.32 -1.82 3.91
CA TYR A 154 -8.75 -1.80 4.17
C TYR A 154 -9.38 -3.10 3.65
N PHE A 155 -10.13 -3.78 4.51
CA PHE A 155 -10.92 -4.96 4.14
C PHE A 155 -12.38 -4.55 4.01
N PRO A 156 -12.94 -4.53 2.80
CA PRO A 156 -14.30 -4.08 2.56
C PRO A 156 -15.33 -5.11 3.05
N THR A 157 -16.58 -4.66 3.26
CA THR A 157 -17.70 -5.57 3.42
C THR A 157 -18.09 -6.19 2.08
N LYS A 158 -18.83 -7.30 2.10
CA LYS A 158 -19.33 -7.91 0.87
C LYS A 158 -20.19 -6.92 0.05
N LYS A 159 -20.99 -6.09 0.72
CA LYS A 159 -21.80 -5.03 0.07
C LYS A 159 -20.94 -3.97 -0.63
N ASP A 160 -19.76 -3.63 -0.06
CA ASP A 160 -18.85 -2.66 -0.68
C ASP A 160 -18.25 -3.24 -1.96
N VAL A 161 -17.91 -4.54 -1.93
CA VAL A 161 -17.36 -5.26 -3.09
C VAL A 161 -18.43 -5.47 -4.18
N GLU A 162 -19.68 -5.70 -3.82
CA GLU A 162 -20.79 -5.80 -4.77
C GLU A 162 -21.04 -4.48 -5.54
N LYS A 163 -20.71 -3.34 -4.92
CA LYS A 163 -20.76 -2.01 -5.56
C LYS A 163 -19.53 -1.69 -6.40
N ASP A 164 -18.44 -2.45 -6.22
CA ASP A 164 -17.25 -2.31 -7.04
C ASP A 164 -17.47 -2.94 -8.40
N CYS A 165 -17.68 -2.10 -9.40
CA CYS A 165 -17.96 -2.55 -10.76
C CYS A 165 -16.72 -3.06 -11.52
N GLN A 166 -15.53 -3.06 -10.95
CA GLN A 166 -14.28 -3.40 -11.66
C GLN A 166 -14.34 -4.81 -12.26
N LEU A 167 -14.58 -5.82 -11.42
CA LEU A 167 -14.60 -7.20 -11.90
C LEU A 167 -15.87 -7.51 -12.70
N ALA A 168 -16.98 -6.83 -12.41
CA ALA A 168 -18.19 -6.94 -13.24
C ALA A 168 -17.96 -6.45 -14.68
N LEU A 169 -17.17 -5.37 -14.86
CA LEU A 169 -16.71 -4.94 -16.19
C LEU A 169 -15.85 -5.99 -16.88
N TYR A 170 -14.98 -6.67 -16.12
CA TYR A 170 -14.14 -7.73 -16.69
C TYR A 170 -14.97 -8.96 -17.10
N ALA A 171 -16.01 -9.29 -16.33
CA ALA A 171 -16.96 -10.32 -16.72
C ALA A 171 -17.73 -9.95 -18.01
N LEU A 172 -18.21 -8.70 -18.12
CA LEU A 172 -18.79 -8.19 -19.37
C LEU A 172 -17.83 -8.29 -20.56
N ALA A 173 -16.54 -8.04 -20.32
CA ALA A 173 -15.52 -8.21 -21.36
C ALA A 173 -15.40 -9.66 -21.82
N LEU A 174 -15.43 -10.62 -20.89
CA LEU A 174 -15.32 -12.05 -21.23
C LEU A 174 -16.59 -12.56 -21.95
N ASP A 175 -17.78 -12.11 -21.53
CA ASP A 175 -19.01 -12.42 -22.26
C ASP A 175 -18.98 -11.84 -23.68
N TYR A 176 -18.62 -10.57 -23.84
CA TYR A 176 -18.55 -9.94 -25.17
C TYR A 176 -17.51 -10.58 -26.09
N LEU A 177 -16.30 -10.85 -25.58
CA LEU A 177 -15.19 -11.32 -26.41
C LEU A 177 -15.24 -12.83 -26.69
N TYR A 178 -15.79 -13.63 -25.76
CA TYR A 178 -15.69 -15.08 -25.79
C TYR A 178 -17.00 -15.81 -25.56
N GLY A 179 -18.11 -15.11 -25.30
CA GLY A 179 -19.43 -15.71 -25.00
C GLY A 179 -19.47 -16.43 -23.65
N ILE A 180 -18.54 -16.13 -22.73
CA ILE A 180 -18.46 -16.77 -21.42
C ILE A 180 -19.46 -16.09 -20.48
N LYS A 181 -20.41 -16.89 -19.94
CA LYS A 181 -21.52 -16.39 -19.10
C LYS A 181 -21.43 -16.85 -17.64
N ASP A 182 -20.85 -18.02 -17.39
CA ASP A 182 -20.67 -18.54 -16.03
C ASP A 182 -19.34 -18.03 -15.48
N ILE A 183 -19.42 -16.91 -14.77
CA ILE A 183 -18.25 -16.19 -14.25
C ILE A 183 -18.42 -15.94 -12.75
N GLU A 184 -17.39 -16.25 -11.98
CA GLU A 184 -17.24 -15.89 -10.59
C GLU A 184 -16.17 -14.80 -10.43
N LEU A 185 -16.45 -13.78 -9.60
CA LEU A 185 -15.56 -12.67 -9.34
C LEU A 185 -14.84 -12.91 -8.02
N VAL A 186 -13.51 -12.83 -8.02
CA VAL A 186 -12.68 -13.18 -6.88
C VAL A 186 -11.70 -12.05 -6.56
N TRP A 187 -11.88 -11.40 -5.42
CA TRP A 187 -10.94 -10.40 -4.90
C TRP A 187 -10.04 -11.03 -3.85
N HIS A 188 -8.75 -10.96 -4.04
CA HIS A 188 -7.75 -11.37 -3.05
C HIS A 188 -7.24 -10.16 -2.26
N PHE A 189 -7.61 -10.05 -1.00
CA PHE A 189 -7.11 -9.01 -0.09
C PHE A 189 -5.87 -9.51 0.63
N LEU A 190 -4.70 -9.26 0.01
CA LEU A 190 -3.43 -9.87 0.41
C LEU A 190 -2.96 -9.45 1.80
N ALA A 191 -3.25 -8.22 2.21
CA ALA A 191 -2.93 -7.73 3.56
C ALA A 191 -3.62 -8.54 4.67
N PHE A 192 -4.73 -9.21 4.34
CA PHE A 192 -5.55 -10.00 5.26
C PHE A 192 -5.47 -11.50 4.98
N ASN A 193 -4.82 -11.88 3.88
CA ASN A 193 -4.82 -13.24 3.35
C ASN A 193 -6.24 -13.83 3.25
N LYS A 194 -7.17 -13.04 2.69
CA LYS A 194 -8.58 -13.39 2.54
C LYS A 194 -9.06 -13.06 1.14
N GLU A 195 -10.07 -13.81 0.72
CA GLU A 195 -10.77 -13.55 -0.54
C GLU A 195 -12.26 -13.27 -0.29
N ILE A 196 -12.86 -12.54 -1.22
CA ILE A 196 -14.31 -12.37 -1.34
C ILE A 196 -14.70 -12.85 -2.73
N ARG A 197 -15.69 -13.75 -2.78
CA ARG A 197 -16.21 -14.33 -4.01
C ARG A 197 -17.64 -13.89 -4.24
N ILE A 198 -17.97 -13.51 -5.49
CA ILE A 198 -19.31 -13.16 -5.93
C ILE A 198 -19.67 -13.99 -7.15
N LYS A 199 -20.72 -14.82 -7.00
CA LYS A 199 -21.29 -15.62 -8.08
C LYS A 199 -22.37 -14.81 -8.78
N LYS A 200 -22.29 -14.78 -10.12
CA LYS A 200 -23.28 -14.13 -11.00
C LYS A 200 -23.67 -12.71 -10.55
N PRO A 201 -22.76 -11.73 -10.66
CA PRO A 201 -23.18 -10.34 -10.47
C PRO A 201 -24.18 -9.94 -11.56
N SER A 202 -25.03 -8.97 -11.25
CA SER A 202 -25.86 -8.34 -12.27
C SER A 202 -24.99 -7.50 -13.19
N TYR A 203 -24.62 -8.06 -14.33
CA TYR A 203 -23.74 -7.39 -15.30
C TYR A 203 -24.40 -6.17 -15.93
N GLU A 204 -25.73 -6.23 -16.17
CA GLU A 204 -26.45 -5.09 -16.76
C GLU A 204 -26.52 -3.91 -15.79
N ASP A 205 -26.76 -4.14 -14.49
CA ASP A 205 -26.75 -3.08 -13.49
C ASP A 205 -25.36 -2.42 -13.39
N ALA A 206 -24.30 -3.25 -13.46
CA ALA A 206 -22.92 -2.73 -13.46
C ALA A 206 -22.63 -1.92 -14.74
N ARG A 207 -23.12 -2.37 -15.90
CA ARG A 207 -22.98 -1.65 -17.17
C ARG A 207 -23.66 -0.28 -17.09
N GLU A 208 -24.91 -0.23 -16.66
CA GLU A 208 -25.67 1.02 -16.54
C GLU A 208 -25.02 1.98 -15.53
N GLU A 209 -24.57 1.44 -14.40
CA GLU A 209 -23.89 2.24 -13.38
C GLU A 209 -22.60 2.87 -13.94
N ILE A 210 -21.79 2.11 -14.65
CA ILE A 210 -20.58 2.64 -15.27
C ILE A 210 -20.88 3.67 -16.37
N ILE A 211 -21.92 3.47 -17.15
CA ILE A 211 -22.37 4.48 -18.13
C ILE A 211 -22.71 5.78 -17.41
N ARG A 212 -23.52 5.74 -16.35
CA ARG A 212 -23.85 6.94 -15.56
C ARG A 212 -22.61 7.66 -15.03
N ARG A 213 -21.63 6.92 -14.50
CA ARG A 213 -20.36 7.50 -14.02
C ARG A 213 -19.57 8.16 -15.16
N ILE A 214 -19.52 7.53 -16.33
CA ILE A 214 -18.87 8.12 -17.51
C ILE A 214 -19.59 9.38 -17.98
N GLU A 215 -20.91 9.43 -17.95
CA GLU A 215 -21.69 10.61 -18.35
C GLU A 215 -21.38 11.84 -17.46
N VAL A 216 -21.18 11.62 -16.15
CA VAL A 216 -20.73 12.68 -15.23
C VAL A 216 -19.34 13.19 -15.63
N ILE A 217 -18.42 12.30 -16.04
CA ILE A 217 -17.09 12.70 -16.53
C ILE A 217 -17.20 13.52 -17.83
N GLU A 218 -18.08 13.08 -18.74
CA GLU A 218 -18.28 13.77 -20.02
C GLU A 218 -18.93 15.15 -19.84
N GLU A 219 -19.82 15.30 -18.87
CA GLU A 219 -20.36 16.61 -18.49
C GLU A 219 -19.28 17.53 -17.94
N ALA A 220 -18.44 17.04 -17.03
CA ALA A 220 -17.30 17.79 -16.51
C ALA A 220 -16.32 18.19 -17.62
N ARG A 221 -16.09 17.30 -18.59
CA ARG A 221 -15.24 17.57 -19.77
C ARG A 221 -15.82 18.68 -20.65
N LYS A 222 -17.13 18.65 -20.89
CA LYS A 222 -17.83 19.66 -21.69
C LYS A 222 -17.76 21.04 -21.05
N ASN A 223 -17.87 21.07 -19.73
CA ASN A 223 -17.89 22.31 -18.96
C ASN A 223 -16.47 22.79 -18.57
N GLY A 224 -15.43 21.95 -18.77
CA GLY A 224 -14.06 22.23 -18.32
C GLY A 224 -13.91 22.21 -16.79
N ASP A 225 -14.84 21.60 -16.06
CA ASP A 225 -14.94 21.67 -14.61
C ASP A 225 -14.33 20.44 -13.94
N PHE A 226 -13.10 20.60 -13.41
CA PHE A 226 -12.34 19.56 -12.72
C PHE A 226 -11.80 20.08 -11.38
N PRO A 227 -12.67 20.34 -10.40
CA PRO A 227 -12.21 20.88 -9.12
C PRO A 227 -11.37 19.85 -8.36
N PRO A 228 -10.34 20.29 -7.63
CA PRO A 228 -9.64 19.43 -6.70
C PRO A 228 -10.56 19.08 -5.54
N ARG A 229 -10.54 17.78 -5.15
CA ARG A 229 -11.33 17.26 -4.02
C ARG A 229 -10.40 16.78 -2.93
N GLU A 230 -10.49 17.40 -1.75
CA GLU A 230 -9.74 16.96 -0.59
C GLU A 230 -10.29 15.64 -0.03
N SER A 231 -9.39 14.70 0.30
CA SER A 231 -9.75 13.41 0.88
C SER A 231 -8.56 12.81 1.64
N SER A 232 -8.82 11.72 2.37
CA SER A 232 -7.77 10.92 3.03
C SER A 232 -6.73 10.33 2.07
N LEU A 233 -6.98 10.40 0.75
CA LEU A 233 -6.04 9.93 -0.28
C LEU A 233 -5.04 11.02 -0.71
N CYS A 234 -5.24 12.29 -0.31
CA CYS A 234 -4.35 13.38 -0.68
C CYS A 234 -2.89 13.19 -0.24
N PRO A 235 -2.58 12.64 0.94
CA PRO A 235 -1.19 12.34 1.31
C PRO A 235 -0.48 11.38 0.34
N TYR A 236 -1.22 10.45 -0.29
CA TYR A 236 -0.70 9.45 -1.24
C TYR A 236 -0.75 9.92 -2.69
N CYS A 237 -1.20 11.16 -2.94
CA CYS A 237 -1.40 11.67 -4.29
C CYS A 237 -0.06 12.04 -4.95
N SER A 238 0.20 11.44 -6.11
CA SER A 238 1.39 11.72 -6.91
C SER A 238 1.43 13.15 -7.48
N TYR A 239 0.28 13.80 -7.55
CA TYR A 239 0.15 15.19 -8.06
C TYR A 239 0.01 16.24 -6.93
N ARG A 240 0.18 15.84 -5.65
CA ARG A 240 0.08 16.76 -4.52
C ARG A 240 0.95 18.02 -4.67
N PRO A 241 2.20 17.96 -5.20
CA PRO A 241 3.05 19.14 -5.36
C PRO A 241 2.49 20.23 -6.30
N ILE A 242 1.70 19.84 -7.29
CA ILE A 242 1.09 20.77 -8.25
C ILE A 242 -0.40 20.99 -8.01
N CYS A 243 -0.96 20.37 -6.95
CA CYS A 243 -2.37 20.51 -6.60
C CYS A 243 -2.65 21.92 -6.04
N PRO A 244 -3.68 22.63 -6.52
CA PRO A 244 -4.03 23.97 -6.01
C PRO A 244 -4.24 24.03 -4.50
N LEU A 245 -4.72 22.93 -3.88
CA LEU A 245 -4.96 22.84 -2.44
C LEU A 245 -3.66 22.72 -1.63
N PHE A 246 -2.60 22.14 -2.20
CA PHE A 246 -1.39 21.74 -1.46
C PHE A 246 -0.08 22.27 -2.06
N LYS A 247 -0.11 22.91 -3.26
CA LYS A 247 1.12 23.41 -3.90
C LYS A 247 1.92 24.38 -3.04
N HIS A 248 1.25 25.08 -2.10
CA HIS A 248 1.92 26.01 -1.19
C HIS A 248 2.87 25.30 -0.21
N GLU A 249 2.66 24.00 0.08
CA GLU A 249 3.55 23.18 0.90
C GLU A 249 4.86 22.83 0.17
N TYR A 250 4.87 22.97 -1.15
CA TYR A 250 5.96 22.59 -2.04
C TYR A 250 6.52 23.80 -2.83
N LYS A 251 6.10 25.02 -2.50
CA LYS A 251 6.76 26.21 -3.03
C LYS A 251 8.21 26.20 -2.55
N LEU A 252 9.06 25.59 -3.38
CA LEU A 252 10.42 26.04 -3.49
C LEU A 252 10.30 27.50 -3.94
N GLU A 253 11.03 28.43 -3.32
CA GLU A 253 11.20 29.78 -3.85
C GLU A 253 11.43 29.62 -5.35
N GLU A 254 10.66 30.34 -6.16
CA GLU A 254 10.87 30.39 -7.60
C GLU A 254 12.30 30.90 -7.79
N ILE A 255 13.23 29.96 -7.93
CA ILE A 255 14.54 30.26 -8.45
C ILE A 255 14.22 30.59 -9.90
N GLU A 256 14.35 31.89 -10.29
CA GLU A 256 14.34 32.28 -11.68
C GLU A 256 15.26 31.29 -12.39
N ALA A 257 14.73 30.61 -13.39
CA ALA A 257 15.51 29.63 -14.13
C ALA A 257 16.53 30.43 -14.98
N GLU A 258 17.66 30.77 -14.36
CA GLU A 258 18.86 31.13 -15.11
C GLU A 258 19.22 29.93 -15.98
N GLU A 259 19.57 30.17 -17.23
CA GLU A 259 20.10 29.13 -18.11
C GLU A 259 21.35 28.51 -17.47
N ILE A 260 21.19 27.33 -16.85
CA ILE A 260 22.27 26.63 -16.16
C ILE A 260 23.13 25.99 -17.23
N SER A 261 24.40 26.40 -17.32
CA SER A 261 25.39 25.78 -18.20
C SER A 261 25.68 24.32 -17.76
N GLU A 262 26.19 23.49 -18.68
CA GLU A 262 26.58 22.11 -18.35
C GLU A 262 27.59 22.04 -17.19
N GLU A 263 28.52 23.01 -17.10
CA GLU A 263 29.52 23.13 -16.03
C GLU A 263 28.86 23.47 -14.67
N GLU A 264 27.87 24.35 -14.69
CA GLU A 264 27.07 24.68 -13.49
C GLU A 264 26.23 23.48 -13.06
N GLY A 265 25.61 22.75 -14.00
CA GLY A 265 24.91 21.49 -13.73
C GLY A 265 25.78 20.46 -13.02
N PHE A 266 27.03 20.28 -13.49
CA PHE A 266 28.01 19.41 -12.85
C PHE A 266 28.35 19.88 -11.42
N ASN A 267 28.58 21.18 -11.22
CA ASN A 267 28.85 21.74 -9.92
C ASN A 267 27.67 21.61 -8.94
N LEU A 268 26.44 21.77 -9.42
CA LEU A 268 25.23 21.57 -8.63
C LEU A 268 25.10 20.13 -8.16
N VAL A 269 25.39 19.14 -9.00
CA VAL A 269 25.38 17.71 -8.62
C VAL A 269 26.41 17.45 -7.53
N ASN A 270 27.64 17.95 -7.67
CA ASN A 270 28.68 17.80 -6.66
C ASN A 270 28.29 18.45 -5.33
N LYS A 271 27.76 19.66 -5.37
CA LYS A 271 27.27 20.38 -4.19
C LYS A 271 26.09 19.66 -3.51
N TYR A 272 25.16 19.14 -4.30
CA TYR A 272 24.05 18.35 -3.80
C TYR A 272 24.56 17.08 -3.09
N TRP A 273 25.50 16.35 -3.70
CA TRP A 273 26.12 15.18 -3.10
C TRP A 273 26.81 15.49 -1.78
N GLU A 274 27.58 16.60 -1.71
CA GLU A 274 28.23 17.05 -0.47
C GLU A 274 27.20 17.36 0.63
N ILE A 275 26.08 18.00 0.28
CA ILE A 275 25.02 18.30 1.24
C ILE A 275 24.39 16.99 1.74
N CYS A 276 24.08 16.03 0.87
CA CYS A 276 23.54 14.73 1.26
C CYS A 276 24.50 13.98 2.21
N ARG A 277 25.82 14.04 1.94
CA ARG A 277 26.83 13.44 2.83
C ARG A 277 26.84 14.12 4.20
N LYS A 278 26.80 15.45 4.25
CA LYS A 278 26.74 16.22 5.51
C LYS A 278 25.45 15.93 6.29
N ILE A 279 24.30 15.76 5.62
CA ILE A 279 23.05 15.36 6.25
C ILE A 279 23.22 13.99 6.91
N GLY A 280 23.80 13.00 6.22
CA GLY A 280 24.08 11.68 6.79
C GLY A 280 24.99 11.74 8.02
N GLU A 281 26.07 12.51 7.95
CA GLU A 281 27.00 12.71 9.08
C GLU A 281 26.30 13.36 10.30
N LEU A 282 25.46 14.38 10.04
CA LEU A 282 24.67 15.05 11.09
C LEU A 282 23.59 14.15 11.67
N GLU A 283 22.98 13.28 10.88
CA GLU A 283 21.99 12.31 11.35
C GLU A 283 22.65 11.25 12.27
N GLU A 284 23.84 10.76 11.91
CA GLU A 284 24.61 9.87 12.78
C GLU A 284 25.04 10.57 14.08
N GLU A 285 25.47 11.82 14.00
CA GLU A 285 25.84 12.60 15.18
C GLU A 285 24.63 12.85 16.08
N ARG A 286 23.49 13.21 15.49
CA ARG A 286 22.21 13.36 16.21
C ARG A 286 21.83 12.08 16.95
N GLU A 287 21.96 10.92 16.32
CA GLU A 287 21.62 9.64 16.96
C GLU A 287 22.61 9.31 18.12
N ARG A 288 23.90 9.60 17.95
CA ARG A 288 24.88 9.46 19.05
C ARG A 288 24.56 10.37 20.23
N ILE A 289 24.19 11.62 19.96
CA ILE A 289 23.80 12.58 21.02
C ILE A 289 22.52 12.09 21.70
N LYS A 290 21.54 11.63 20.95
CA LYS A 290 20.29 11.06 21.47
C LYS A 290 20.57 9.88 22.41
N GLN A 291 21.45 8.96 22.03
CA GLN A 291 21.83 7.83 22.88
C GLN A 291 22.46 8.30 24.20
N LYS A 292 23.37 9.28 24.14
CA LYS A 292 24.00 9.87 25.33
C LYS A 292 22.98 10.57 26.24
N LEU A 293 22.00 11.30 25.67
CA LEU A 293 20.92 11.95 26.42
C LEU A 293 20.04 10.92 27.13
N VAL A 294 19.72 9.82 26.44
CA VAL A 294 18.94 8.73 27.03
C VAL A 294 19.70 8.05 28.17
N GLU A 295 20.99 7.77 27.95
CA GLU A 295 21.85 7.17 28.99
C GLU A 295 21.99 8.08 30.21
N TYR A 296 22.18 9.39 29.99
CA TYR A 296 22.23 10.40 31.06
C TYR A 296 20.89 10.45 31.82
N ALA A 297 19.77 10.50 31.10
CA ALA A 297 18.44 10.53 31.71
C ALA A 297 18.16 9.27 32.54
N ARG A 298 18.54 8.08 32.05
CA ARG A 298 18.40 6.81 32.77
C ARG A 298 19.27 6.77 34.04
N LYS A 299 20.55 7.18 33.91
CA LYS A 299 21.50 7.13 35.03
C LYS A 299 21.07 8.04 36.18
N ASN A 300 20.38 9.14 35.90
CA ASN A 300 19.97 10.15 36.88
C ASN A 300 18.47 10.12 37.19
N ASP A 301 17.72 9.14 36.66
CA ASP A 301 16.26 8.99 36.78
C ASP A 301 15.49 10.26 36.40
N LEU A 302 15.88 10.88 35.28
CA LEU A 302 15.34 12.15 34.81
C LEU A 302 14.39 11.92 33.63
N GLN A 303 13.21 12.52 33.68
CA GLN A 303 12.30 12.62 32.52
C GLN A 303 12.63 13.84 31.64
N TYR A 304 13.19 14.89 32.24
CA TYR A 304 13.53 16.14 31.56
C TYR A 304 15.01 16.45 31.73
N VAL A 305 15.67 16.76 30.60
CA VAL A 305 17.08 17.23 30.59
C VAL A 305 17.08 18.64 30.04
N TYR A 306 17.58 19.56 30.82
CA TYR A 306 17.58 21.00 30.53
C TYR A 306 18.87 21.42 29.82
N GLY A 307 18.75 22.15 28.74
CA GLY A 307 19.79 22.92 28.10
C GLY A 307 19.68 24.41 28.50
N SER A 308 20.37 25.29 27.77
CA SER A 308 20.33 26.73 28.01
C SER A 308 18.98 27.38 27.66
N ASP A 309 18.35 26.93 26.58
CA ASP A 309 17.12 27.51 25.99
C ASP A 309 16.12 26.45 25.54
N LYS A 310 16.45 25.19 25.68
CA LYS A 310 15.64 24.04 25.29
C LYS A 310 15.57 23.03 26.43
N VAL A 311 14.45 22.29 26.46
CA VAL A 311 14.30 21.13 27.35
C VAL A 311 14.01 19.89 26.52
N ALA A 312 14.77 18.83 26.77
CA ALA A 312 14.55 17.51 26.17
C ALA A 312 13.66 16.67 27.11
N ASN A 313 12.48 16.28 26.64
CA ASN A 313 11.64 15.32 27.35
C ASN A 313 11.95 13.92 26.80
N VAL A 314 12.57 13.08 27.65
CA VAL A 314 12.97 11.71 27.32
C VAL A 314 11.90 10.76 27.76
N LYS A 315 11.07 10.27 26.81
CA LYS A 315 10.04 9.27 27.07
C LYS A 315 10.49 7.90 26.59
N ILE A 316 10.51 6.95 27.51
CA ILE A 316 10.87 5.55 27.23
C ILE A 316 9.57 4.75 27.17
N TYR A 317 9.24 4.22 25.99
CA TYR A 317 8.09 3.36 25.77
C TYR A 317 8.57 1.91 25.72
N ARG A 318 8.07 1.08 26.63
CA ARG A 318 8.29 -0.37 26.59
C ARG A 318 7.18 -1.01 25.78
N ASN A 319 7.53 -1.65 24.69
CA ASN A 319 6.62 -2.36 23.84
C ASN A 319 6.90 -3.86 23.94
N ILE A 320 5.86 -4.67 23.86
CA ILE A 320 5.99 -6.12 23.83
C ILE A 320 5.83 -6.55 22.38
N ARG A 321 6.83 -7.26 21.87
CA ARG A 321 6.81 -7.87 20.55
C ARG A 321 6.80 -9.38 20.71
N PHE A 322 5.80 -10.00 20.12
CA PHE A 322 5.72 -11.46 20.08
C PHE A 322 6.49 -12.00 18.87
N LYS A 323 7.27 -13.06 19.11
CA LYS A 323 7.91 -13.87 18.07
C LYS A 323 7.02 -15.08 17.79
N GLU A 324 7.24 -15.77 16.65
CA GLU A 324 6.60 -17.04 16.28
C GLU A 324 5.06 -17.00 16.29
N ARG A 325 4.51 -16.21 15.41
CA ARG A 325 3.06 -15.99 15.26
C ARG A 325 2.23 -17.30 15.25
N SER A 326 2.69 -18.33 14.53
CA SER A 326 2.00 -19.63 14.44
C SER A 326 1.84 -20.33 15.79
N MET A 327 2.86 -20.24 16.67
CA MET A 327 2.81 -20.80 18.01
C MET A 327 1.80 -20.03 18.89
N ILE A 328 1.78 -18.71 18.78
CA ILE A 328 0.83 -17.86 19.51
C ILE A 328 -0.60 -18.16 19.06
N GLU A 329 -0.85 -18.29 17.76
CA GLU A 329 -2.16 -18.68 17.23
C GLU A 329 -2.60 -20.05 17.79
N SER A 330 -1.69 -21.01 17.84
CA SER A 330 -1.98 -22.34 18.43
C SER A 330 -2.34 -22.24 19.91
N ILE A 331 -1.61 -21.42 20.69
CA ILE A 331 -1.91 -21.19 22.11
C ILE A 331 -3.29 -20.57 22.27
N LEU A 332 -3.57 -19.47 21.54
CA LEU A 332 -4.83 -18.75 21.65
C LEU A 332 -6.04 -19.59 21.22
N ARG A 333 -5.87 -20.49 20.22
CA ARG A 333 -6.91 -21.46 19.81
C ARG A 333 -7.18 -22.49 20.87
N LYS A 334 -6.14 -23.07 21.48
CA LYS A 334 -6.28 -24.05 22.59
C LYS A 334 -7.00 -23.46 23.80
N GLU A 335 -6.78 -22.18 24.08
CA GLU A 335 -7.40 -21.47 25.20
C GLU A 335 -8.77 -20.84 24.84
N GLY A 336 -9.26 -21.05 23.61
CA GLY A 336 -10.59 -20.60 23.18
C GLY A 336 -10.76 -19.07 23.06
N ILE A 337 -9.66 -18.30 23.06
CA ILE A 337 -9.70 -16.84 22.99
C ILE A 337 -9.20 -16.29 21.64
N TYR A 338 -8.90 -17.18 20.68
CA TYR A 338 -8.39 -16.77 19.37
C TYR A 338 -9.33 -15.79 18.65
N GLU A 339 -10.66 -15.97 18.76
CA GLU A 339 -11.64 -15.12 18.09
C GLU A 339 -11.60 -13.65 18.61
N LYS A 340 -11.19 -13.44 19.85
CA LYS A 340 -10.96 -12.08 20.41
C LYS A 340 -9.83 -11.35 19.66
N TYR A 341 -8.87 -12.13 19.11
CA TYR A 341 -7.69 -11.66 18.38
C TYR A 341 -7.64 -12.28 16.97
N SER A 342 -8.80 -12.54 16.34
CA SER A 342 -8.95 -13.35 15.11
C SER A 342 -8.37 -12.70 13.85
N ARG A 343 -8.06 -11.43 13.91
CA ARG A 343 -6.97 -10.79 13.17
C ARG A 343 -5.83 -10.65 14.15
N LEU A 344 -4.97 -11.61 14.36
CA LEU A 344 -3.97 -11.52 15.43
C LEU A 344 -3.45 -10.09 15.55
N ASP A 345 -4.27 -9.23 16.15
CA ASP A 345 -3.94 -7.84 16.40
C ASP A 345 -2.83 -7.84 17.45
N MET A 346 -1.61 -7.95 16.93
CA MET A 346 -0.41 -8.03 17.77
C MET A 346 -0.26 -6.77 18.63
N ILE A 347 -0.80 -5.64 18.18
CA ILE A 347 -0.79 -4.39 18.95
C ILE A 347 -1.69 -4.55 20.18
N LYS A 348 -2.95 -4.94 19.96
CA LYS A 348 -3.91 -5.17 21.04
C LYS A 348 -3.47 -6.29 21.97
N LEU A 349 -2.94 -7.40 21.43
CA LEU A 349 -2.42 -8.49 22.25
C LEU A 349 -1.24 -8.02 23.11
N SER A 350 -0.33 -7.21 22.56
CA SER A 350 0.81 -6.67 23.29
C SER A 350 0.39 -5.67 24.38
N GLU A 351 -0.64 -4.85 24.12
CA GLU A 351 -1.21 -3.94 25.13
C GLU A 351 -1.90 -4.71 26.25
N ASP A 352 -2.74 -5.69 25.92
CA ASP A 352 -3.45 -6.52 26.90
C ASP A 352 -2.46 -7.33 27.74
N PHE A 353 -1.38 -7.83 27.16
CA PHE A 353 -0.29 -8.53 27.86
C PHE A 353 0.45 -7.58 28.80
N LYS A 354 0.87 -6.40 28.36
CA LYS A 354 1.57 -5.39 29.13
C LYS A 354 0.76 -4.90 30.32
N ASN A 355 -0.56 -4.73 30.12
CA ASN A 355 -1.49 -4.22 31.13
C ASN A 355 -2.07 -5.32 32.04
N ASN A 356 -1.57 -6.56 31.92
CA ASN A 356 -2.04 -7.73 32.69
C ASN A 356 -3.54 -8.03 32.52
N LEU A 357 -4.11 -7.73 31.34
CA LEU A 357 -5.52 -7.96 31.04
C LEU A 357 -5.82 -9.39 30.57
N LEU A 358 -4.78 -10.19 30.33
CA LEU A 358 -4.91 -11.60 29.98
C LEU A 358 -4.95 -12.48 31.25
N PRO A 359 -5.67 -13.64 31.22
CA PRO A 359 -5.60 -14.62 32.28
C PRO A 359 -4.15 -15.05 32.57
N LYS A 360 -3.79 -15.21 33.86
CA LYS A 360 -2.41 -15.47 34.29
C LYS A 360 -1.77 -16.68 33.57
N HIS A 361 -2.50 -17.78 33.41
CA HIS A 361 -2.01 -18.98 32.73
C HIS A 361 -1.73 -18.77 31.25
N ILE A 362 -2.39 -17.79 30.60
CA ILE A 362 -2.12 -17.40 29.20
C ILE A 362 -0.90 -16.49 29.14
N GLN A 363 -0.78 -15.55 30.09
CA GLN A 363 0.42 -14.72 30.18
C GLN A 363 1.69 -15.55 30.34
N GLU A 364 1.67 -16.56 31.22
CA GLU A 364 2.80 -17.46 31.42
C GLU A 364 3.19 -18.19 30.12
N LYS A 365 2.22 -18.70 29.36
CA LYS A 365 2.46 -19.37 28.08
C LYS A 365 2.97 -18.44 26.98
N LEU A 366 2.54 -17.18 26.99
CA LEU A 366 2.96 -16.21 25.99
C LEU A 366 4.31 -15.54 26.30
N LYS A 367 4.75 -15.62 27.56
CA LYS A 367 6.00 -15.00 28.03
C LYS A 367 7.24 -15.48 27.29
N GLU A 368 7.28 -16.76 26.88
CA GLU A 368 8.39 -17.34 26.11
C GLU A 368 8.51 -16.74 24.70
N PHE A 369 7.41 -16.21 24.16
CA PHE A 369 7.33 -15.60 22.82
C PHE A 369 7.29 -14.07 22.85
N ALA A 370 7.31 -13.49 24.05
CA ALA A 370 7.29 -12.04 24.26
C ALA A 370 8.71 -11.50 24.37
N GLU A 371 9.02 -10.48 23.60
CA GLU A 371 10.25 -9.70 23.70
C GLU A 371 9.88 -8.27 24.08
N GLU A 372 10.46 -7.79 25.16
CA GLU A 372 10.29 -6.39 25.58
C GLU A 372 11.23 -5.52 24.74
N THR A 373 10.65 -4.60 23.96
CA THR A 373 11.40 -3.62 23.18
C THR A 373 11.13 -2.22 23.70
N GLU A 374 12.19 -1.41 23.77
CA GLU A 374 12.06 -0.02 24.16
C GLU A 374 12.05 0.88 22.93
N ASN A 375 11.06 1.76 22.86
CA ASN A 375 11.01 2.81 21.84
C ASN A 375 11.20 4.15 22.54
N ILE A 376 12.28 4.87 22.17
CA ILE A 376 12.68 6.09 22.85
C ILE A 376 12.39 7.28 21.93
N ARG A 377 11.61 8.23 22.43
CA ARG A 377 11.30 9.47 21.72
C ARG A 377 11.78 10.66 22.55
N ILE A 378 12.49 11.60 21.91
CA ILE A 378 12.90 12.85 22.49
C ILE A 378 12.12 13.98 21.84
N TYR A 379 11.44 14.76 22.64
CA TYR A 379 10.73 15.95 22.20
C TYR A 379 11.43 17.19 22.74
N LEU A 380 11.78 18.13 21.86
CA LEU A 380 12.34 19.42 22.24
C LEU A 380 11.23 20.45 22.32
N LYS A 381 11.17 21.19 23.42
CA LYS A 381 10.30 22.36 23.61
C LYS A 381 11.12 23.58 23.91
N ASN A 382 10.60 24.76 23.55
CA ASN A 382 11.17 26.02 24.02
C ASN A 382 10.97 26.13 25.54
N LEU A 383 11.96 26.65 26.25
CA LEU A 383 11.79 27.12 27.61
C LEU A 383 10.99 28.43 27.55
N GLU A 384 9.77 28.45 28.10
CA GLU A 384 9.06 29.70 28.37
C GLU A 384 9.86 30.42 29.44
N ARG A 385 10.42 31.59 29.16
CA ARG A 385 10.96 32.48 30.13
C ARG A 385 9.76 33.20 30.75
N GLU A 386 9.45 32.91 32.00
CA GLU A 386 8.60 33.82 32.79
C GLU A 386 9.35 35.16 32.82
N GLU A 387 8.72 36.22 32.29
CA GLU A 387 9.14 37.60 32.45
C GLU A 387 8.94 38.11 33.89
#